data_f3514a32f169c8d73d6fbae2dd6b27eb
#
_entry.id   f3514a32f169c8d73d6fbae2dd6b27eb
#
_cell.length_a   1.000
_cell.length_b   1.000
_cell.length_c   1.000
_cell.angle_alpha   90.00
_cell.angle_beta   90.00
_cell.angle_gamma   90.00
#
_symmetry.space_group_name_H-M   'P 1'
#
loop_
_entity.id
_entity.type
_entity.pdbx_description
1 polymer ?
#
loop_
_entity_poly.entity_id
_entity_poly.type
_entity_poly.pdbx_seq_one_letter_code
_entity_poly.pdbx_strand_id
1 'polypeptide(L)'
;LEYTGVRTTGIYCRPGCGGRPNAENTTAYRSAAAAEAAGLRACFQCRPYRVSDLEDWVDGPELVCRAVRLVIDGYLDLRTETELAAHVGVSARHLRRLFAEQVGATPDQVARSRRAHFARRLLDDTDLTITEIAFAAGFGSLRQFNRVCREVFLAAPGVLRAKRRRADRLVADGGLPLRLAFDGGRPGRPHELL
;
A
#
# COMPACT_ATOMS: atom_id res chain seq x y z
N LEU A 1 1.44 -4.37 14.07
CA LEU A 1 0.21 -3.63 13.69
C LEU A 1 -0.69 -4.57 12.90
N GLU A 2 -1.96 -4.72 13.29
CA GLU A 2 -2.92 -5.57 12.58
C GLU A 2 -4.06 -4.72 12.02
N TYR A 3 -4.43 -4.98 10.78
CA TYR A 3 -5.60 -4.36 10.15
C TYR A 3 -6.87 -5.09 10.57
N THR A 4 -7.94 -4.35 10.76
CA THR A 4 -9.26 -4.90 11.04
C THR A 4 -10.10 -4.93 9.77
N GLY A 5 -10.41 -6.11 9.28
CA GLY A 5 -11.35 -6.33 8.18
C GLY A 5 -12.77 -6.54 8.69
N VAL A 6 -13.75 -5.92 8.04
CA VAL A 6 -15.17 -6.01 8.38
C VAL A 6 -15.89 -6.76 7.27
N ARG A 7 -16.31 -8.00 7.53
CA ARG A 7 -16.94 -8.89 6.53
C ARG A 7 -18.21 -8.32 5.92
N THR A 8 -19.06 -7.69 6.74
CA THR A 8 -20.36 -7.17 6.29
C THR A 8 -20.26 -5.97 5.34
N THR A 9 -19.16 -5.20 5.42
CA THR A 9 -18.96 -4.01 4.59
C THR A 9 -17.90 -4.21 3.50
N GLY A 10 -17.12 -5.29 3.56
CA GLY A 10 -16.00 -5.53 2.66
C GLY A 10 -14.87 -4.48 2.80
N ILE A 11 -14.71 -3.91 4.00
CA ILE A 11 -13.76 -2.83 4.25
C ILE A 11 -12.73 -3.27 5.28
N TYR A 12 -11.44 -2.92 5.05
CA TYR A 12 -10.44 -3.01 6.10
C TYR A 12 -9.98 -1.63 6.56
N CYS A 13 -9.68 -1.54 7.84
CA CYS A 13 -9.26 -0.34 8.55
C CYS A 13 -7.91 -0.55 9.24
N ARG A 14 -7.13 0.53 9.38
CA ARG A 14 -5.95 0.53 10.24
C ARG A 14 -6.36 0.61 11.72
N PRO A 15 -5.48 0.24 12.66
CA PRO A 15 -5.68 0.47 14.08
C PRO A 15 -6.03 1.94 14.37
N GLY A 16 -6.92 2.16 15.34
CA GLY A 16 -7.35 3.50 15.73
C GLY A 16 -8.36 4.17 14.78
N CYS A 17 -8.92 3.46 13.80
CA CYS A 17 -10.03 3.98 13.01
C CYS A 17 -11.25 4.25 13.91
N GLY A 18 -11.90 5.42 13.74
CA GLY A 18 -13.10 5.79 14.51
C GLY A 18 -14.36 4.94 14.22
N GLY A 19 -14.31 4.05 13.23
CA GLY A 19 -15.35 3.07 12.98
C GLY A 19 -15.38 2.01 14.11
N ARG A 20 -16.58 1.67 14.59
CA ARG A 20 -16.76 0.65 15.63
C ARG A 20 -17.60 -0.51 15.08
N PRO A 21 -16.99 -1.42 14.30
CA PRO A 21 -17.71 -2.59 13.81
C PRO A 21 -18.00 -3.55 14.97
N ASN A 22 -19.08 -4.35 14.81
CA ASN A 22 -19.32 -5.44 15.75
C ASN A 22 -18.18 -6.47 15.66
N ALA A 23 -17.62 -6.86 16.80
CA ALA A 23 -16.49 -7.78 16.91
C ALA A 23 -16.72 -9.11 16.16
N GLU A 24 -17.94 -9.64 16.19
CA GLU A 24 -18.33 -10.88 15.50
C GLU A 24 -18.14 -10.81 13.97
N ASN A 25 -18.14 -9.60 13.39
CA ASN A 25 -17.99 -9.36 11.96
C ASN A 25 -16.57 -8.95 11.57
N THR A 26 -15.62 -8.97 12.50
CA THR A 26 -14.25 -8.55 12.26
C THR A 26 -13.29 -9.71 12.13
N THR A 27 -12.24 -9.51 11.36
CA THR A 27 -11.09 -10.41 11.22
C THR A 27 -9.82 -9.58 11.21
N ALA A 28 -8.79 -10.03 11.92
CA ALA A 28 -7.49 -9.38 11.94
C ALA A 28 -6.63 -9.84 10.73
N TYR A 29 -5.89 -8.90 10.14
CA TYR A 29 -4.98 -9.14 9.03
C TYR A 29 -3.61 -8.54 9.33
N ARG A 30 -2.55 -9.29 9.08
CA ARG A 30 -1.17 -8.86 9.36
C ARG A 30 -0.68 -7.72 8.46
N SER A 31 -1.28 -7.58 7.28
CA SER A 31 -0.92 -6.53 6.32
C SER A 31 -2.14 -6.09 5.51
N ALA A 32 -2.06 -4.90 4.92
CA ALA A 32 -3.05 -4.40 3.96
C ALA A 32 -3.20 -5.37 2.78
N ALA A 33 -2.07 -5.91 2.27
CA ALA A 33 -2.06 -6.87 1.18
C ALA A 33 -2.81 -8.16 1.52
N ALA A 34 -2.76 -8.63 2.78
CA ALA A 34 -3.51 -9.79 3.25
C ALA A 34 -5.03 -9.52 3.26
N ALA A 35 -5.45 -8.34 3.73
CA ALA A 35 -6.85 -7.94 3.70
C ALA A 35 -7.38 -7.79 2.27
N GLU A 36 -6.59 -7.22 1.36
CA GLU A 36 -6.92 -7.08 -0.06
C GLU A 36 -6.99 -8.44 -0.78
N ALA A 37 -6.10 -9.36 -0.45
CA ALA A 37 -6.14 -10.74 -0.95
C ALA A 37 -7.41 -11.48 -0.49
N ALA A 38 -7.96 -11.13 0.66
CA ALA A 38 -9.25 -11.60 1.15
C ALA A 38 -10.46 -10.88 0.53
N GLY A 39 -10.25 -9.98 -0.43
CA GLY A 39 -11.30 -9.27 -1.16
C GLY A 39 -11.83 -8.01 -0.45
N LEU A 40 -11.16 -7.55 0.59
CA LEU A 40 -11.54 -6.32 1.28
C LEU A 40 -10.88 -5.10 0.62
N ARG A 41 -11.56 -3.96 0.65
CA ARG A 41 -11.02 -2.68 0.19
C ARG A 41 -10.61 -1.77 1.34
N ALA A 42 -9.68 -0.87 1.06
CA ALA A 42 -9.24 0.14 2.01
C ALA A 42 -10.38 1.09 2.45
N CYS A 43 -10.45 1.41 3.72
CA CYS A 43 -11.37 2.39 4.28
C CYS A 43 -11.05 3.80 3.75
N PHE A 44 -12.05 4.51 3.23
CA PHE A 44 -11.90 5.89 2.76
C PHE A 44 -11.85 6.93 3.89
N GLN A 45 -12.20 6.54 5.12
CA GLN A 45 -12.13 7.42 6.28
C GLN A 45 -10.73 7.44 6.89
N CYS A 46 -10.19 6.30 7.31
CA CYS A 46 -8.86 6.21 7.91
C CYS A 46 -7.73 6.09 6.89
N ARG A 47 -8.04 5.81 5.61
CA ARG A 47 -7.11 5.81 4.48
C ARG A 47 -5.82 5.02 4.76
N PRO A 48 -5.90 3.69 4.90
CA PRO A 48 -4.74 2.86 5.25
C PRO A 48 -3.56 3.05 4.28
N TYR A 49 -3.86 3.33 3.01
CA TYR A 49 -2.86 3.54 1.95
C TYR A 49 -1.99 4.81 2.13
N ARG A 50 -2.32 5.70 3.08
CA ARG A 50 -1.51 6.91 3.37
C ARG A 50 -0.40 6.65 4.39
N VAL A 51 -0.46 5.55 5.09
CA VAL A 51 0.55 5.15 6.07
C VAL A 51 1.09 3.80 5.62
N SER A 52 2.39 3.72 5.38
CA SER A 52 3.04 2.44 5.10
C SER A 52 3.41 1.79 6.43
N ASP A 53 2.86 0.64 6.69
CA ASP A 53 3.16 -0.19 7.86
C ASP A 53 4.23 -1.25 7.56
N LEU A 54 4.58 -1.38 6.28
CA LEU A 54 5.60 -2.34 5.84
C LEU A 54 6.99 -1.71 5.75
N GLU A 55 7.11 -0.37 5.71
CA GLU A 55 8.41 0.32 5.65
C GLU A 55 9.25 0.02 6.90
N ASP A 56 8.60 -0.09 8.06
CA ASP A 56 9.24 -0.39 9.35
C ASP A 56 9.04 -1.85 9.78
N TRP A 57 8.73 -2.76 8.83
CA TRP A 57 8.54 -4.17 9.14
C TRP A 57 9.85 -4.79 9.63
N VAL A 58 9.93 -4.98 10.94
CA VAL A 58 11.07 -5.60 11.63
C VAL A 58 10.67 -6.89 12.36
N ASP A 59 9.38 -7.21 12.39
CA ASP A 59 8.87 -8.40 13.04
C ASP A 59 9.01 -9.61 12.12
N GLY A 60 9.83 -10.58 12.52
CA GLY A 60 10.00 -11.83 11.79
C GLY A 60 11.45 -12.16 11.45
N PRO A 61 11.67 -13.27 10.75
CA PRO A 61 13.01 -13.67 10.31
C PRO A 61 13.66 -12.58 9.43
N GLU A 62 14.95 -12.32 9.65
CA GLU A 62 15.73 -11.31 8.91
C GLU A 62 15.57 -11.44 7.38
N LEU A 63 15.51 -12.68 6.87
CA LEU A 63 15.27 -12.96 5.46
C LEU A 63 13.96 -12.36 4.96
N VAL A 64 12.87 -12.48 5.74
CA VAL A 64 11.56 -11.92 5.36
C VAL A 64 11.61 -10.40 5.40
N CYS A 65 12.19 -9.81 6.43
CA CYS A 65 12.36 -8.36 6.55
C CYS A 65 13.15 -7.80 5.36
N ARG A 66 14.26 -8.45 4.97
CA ARG A 66 15.05 -8.06 3.80
C ARG A 66 14.26 -8.18 2.51
N ALA A 67 13.52 -9.27 2.32
CA ALA A 67 12.69 -9.46 1.13
C ALA A 67 11.53 -8.46 1.05
N VAL A 68 10.89 -8.14 2.18
CA VAL A 68 9.83 -7.11 2.27
C VAL A 68 10.39 -5.73 1.87
N ARG A 69 11.55 -5.33 2.39
CA ARG A 69 12.22 -4.07 2.01
C ARG A 69 12.47 -3.99 0.51
N LEU A 70 13.03 -5.06 -0.10
CA LEU A 70 13.22 -5.11 -1.55
C LEU A 70 11.92 -4.94 -2.34
N VAL A 71 10.83 -5.56 -1.88
CA VAL A 71 9.51 -5.39 -2.51
C VAL A 71 9.02 -3.96 -2.38
N ILE A 72 9.19 -3.33 -1.22
CA ILE A 72 8.81 -1.93 -0.98
C ILE A 72 9.64 -0.98 -1.85
N ASP A 73 10.93 -1.24 -2.01
CA ASP A 73 11.84 -0.47 -2.86
C ASP A 73 11.59 -0.68 -4.37
N GLY A 74 10.60 -1.52 -4.73
CA GLY A 74 10.18 -1.71 -6.12
C GLY A 74 10.93 -2.81 -6.87
N TYR A 75 11.62 -3.71 -6.20
CA TYR A 75 12.35 -4.80 -6.85
C TYR A 75 11.47 -5.61 -7.82
N LEU A 76 10.19 -5.85 -7.45
CA LEU A 76 9.23 -6.58 -8.28
C LEU A 76 8.52 -5.71 -9.34
N ASP A 77 8.90 -4.46 -9.54
CA ASP A 77 8.37 -3.63 -10.63
C ASP A 77 9.00 -4.01 -11.98
N LEU A 78 10.25 -4.48 -11.94
CA LEU A 78 11.02 -4.87 -13.14
C LEU A 78 11.49 -6.34 -13.11
N ARG A 79 11.28 -7.06 -12.02
CA ARG A 79 11.80 -8.42 -11.79
C ARG A 79 10.70 -9.35 -11.32
N THR A 80 10.99 -10.64 -11.42
CA THR A 80 10.08 -11.72 -11.01
C THR A 80 10.26 -12.10 -9.54
N GLU A 81 9.27 -12.78 -9.00
CA GLU A 81 9.35 -13.36 -7.65
C GLU A 81 10.46 -14.43 -7.55
N THR A 82 10.74 -15.16 -8.66
CA THR A 82 11.82 -16.14 -8.71
C THR A 82 13.19 -15.46 -8.56
N GLU A 83 13.38 -14.32 -9.22
CA GLU A 83 14.61 -13.52 -9.08
C GLU A 83 14.75 -12.93 -7.67
N LEU A 84 13.64 -12.48 -7.06
CA LEU A 84 13.65 -12.03 -5.67
C LEU A 84 14.08 -13.16 -4.72
N ALA A 85 13.51 -14.34 -4.89
CA ALA A 85 13.85 -15.52 -4.09
C ALA A 85 15.33 -15.89 -4.23
N ALA A 86 15.86 -15.93 -5.45
CA ALA A 86 17.27 -16.17 -5.72
C ALA A 86 18.16 -15.08 -5.08
N HIS A 87 17.75 -13.81 -5.15
CA HIS A 87 18.47 -12.69 -4.55
C HIS A 87 18.62 -12.80 -3.03
N VAL A 88 17.58 -13.30 -2.34
CA VAL A 88 17.63 -13.52 -0.88
C VAL A 88 18.12 -14.92 -0.48
N GLY A 89 18.52 -15.75 -1.45
CA GLY A 89 19.18 -17.03 -1.23
C GLY A 89 18.24 -18.20 -0.91
N VAL A 90 16.98 -18.16 -1.40
CA VAL A 90 16.00 -19.23 -1.19
C VAL A 90 15.25 -19.58 -2.46
N SER A 91 14.49 -20.68 -2.46
CA SER A 91 13.57 -21.01 -3.55
C SER A 91 12.31 -20.14 -3.52
N ALA A 92 11.69 -19.90 -4.67
CA ALA A 92 10.43 -19.15 -4.76
C ALA A 92 9.31 -19.78 -3.91
N ARG A 93 9.24 -21.11 -3.86
CA ARG A 93 8.27 -21.83 -3.00
C ARG A 93 8.50 -21.54 -1.52
N HIS A 94 9.76 -21.54 -1.09
CA HIS A 94 10.11 -21.25 0.31
C HIS A 94 9.79 -19.81 0.67
N LEU A 95 10.14 -18.85 -0.21
CA LEU A 95 9.82 -17.43 -0.03
C LEU A 95 8.31 -17.20 0.09
N ARG A 96 7.49 -17.79 -0.79
CA ARG A 96 6.03 -17.71 -0.71
C ARG A 96 5.48 -18.22 0.62
N ARG A 97 5.98 -19.36 1.10
CA ARG A 97 5.56 -19.93 2.38
C ARG A 97 5.88 -18.97 3.53
N LEU A 98 7.11 -18.45 3.59
CA LEU A 98 7.51 -17.48 4.61
C LEU A 98 6.65 -16.21 4.58
N PHE A 99 6.37 -15.69 3.38
CA PHE A 99 5.50 -14.51 3.23
C PHE A 99 4.06 -14.81 3.69
N ALA A 100 3.49 -15.96 3.33
CA ALA A 100 2.16 -16.36 3.79
C ALA A 100 2.09 -16.47 5.32
N GLU A 101 3.11 -17.06 5.95
CA GLU A 101 3.20 -17.24 7.40
C GLU A 101 3.43 -15.93 8.16
N GLN A 102 4.30 -15.04 7.67
CA GLN A 102 4.74 -13.85 8.38
C GLN A 102 3.95 -12.60 8.00
N VAL A 103 3.68 -12.40 6.71
CA VAL A 103 3.03 -11.20 6.15
C VAL A 103 1.54 -11.42 5.87
N GLY A 104 1.13 -12.68 5.74
CA GLY A 104 -0.25 -13.06 5.37
C GLY A 104 -0.57 -12.88 3.89
N ALA A 105 0.43 -12.58 3.04
CA ALA A 105 0.26 -12.34 1.61
C ALA A 105 1.51 -12.82 0.86
N THR A 106 1.41 -13.08 -0.45
CA THR A 106 2.58 -13.39 -1.29
C THR A 106 3.40 -12.15 -1.63
N PRO A 107 4.68 -12.29 -2.03
CA PRO A 107 5.49 -11.16 -2.50
C PRO A 107 4.82 -10.34 -3.61
N ASP A 108 4.20 -10.99 -4.59
CA ASP A 108 3.45 -10.32 -5.67
C ASP A 108 2.23 -9.55 -5.17
N GLN A 109 1.51 -10.09 -4.16
CA GLN A 109 0.38 -9.39 -3.55
C GLN A 109 0.84 -8.14 -2.79
N VAL A 110 1.97 -8.23 -2.07
CA VAL A 110 2.58 -7.07 -1.39
C VAL A 110 3.02 -6.01 -2.41
N ALA A 111 3.70 -6.40 -3.49
CA ALA A 111 4.11 -5.49 -4.56
C ALA A 111 2.91 -4.81 -5.24
N ARG A 112 1.85 -5.58 -5.50
CA ARG A 112 0.60 -5.07 -6.07
C ARG A 112 -0.08 -4.05 -5.14
N SER A 113 -0.19 -4.37 -3.86
CA SER A 113 -0.75 -3.48 -2.84
C SER A 113 0.06 -2.18 -2.75
N ARG A 114 1.39 -2.26 -2.66
CA ARG A 114 2.28 -1.10 -2.67
C ARG A 114 2.05 -0.18 -3.87
N ARG A 115 2.06 -0.74 -5.09
CA ARG A 115 1.82 0.04 -6.31
C ARG A 115 0.45 0.69 -6.31
N ALA A 116 -0.58 -0.03 -5.90
CA ALA A 116 -1.94 0.49 -5.81
C ALA A 116 -2.06 1.64 -4.79
N HIS A 117 -1.47 1.47 -3.62
CA HIS A 117 -1.46 2.48 -2.56
C HIS A 117 -0.69 3.74 -2.99
N PHE A 118 0.47 3.59 -3.63
CA PHE A 118 1.22 4.72 -4.17
C PHE A 118 0.44 5.46 -5.26
N ALA A 119 -0.15 4.73 -6.22
CA ALA A 119 -1.02 5.32 -7.21
C ALA A 119 -2.22 6.05 -6.60
N ARG A 120 -2.81 5.49 -5.53
CA ARG A 120 -3.92 6.13 -4.83
C ARG A 120 -3.50 7.46 -4.18
N ARG A 121 -2.29 7.52 -3.61
CA ARG A 121 -1.75 8.78 -3.10
C ARG A 121 -1.58 9.80 -4.22
N LEU A 122 -1.02 9.41 -5.37
CA LEU A 122 -0.87 10.30 -6.53
C LEU A 122 -2.24 10.78 -7.07
N LEU A 123 -3.25 9.91 -7.08
CA LEU A 123 -4.62 10.29 -7.47
C LEU A 123 -5.22 11.34 -6.53
N ASP A 124 -4.92 11.28 -5.24
CA ASP A 124 -5.41 12.24 -4.25
C ASP A 124 -4.62 13.55 -4.27
N ASP A 125 -3.30 13.47 -4.38
CA ASP A 125 -2.39 14.56 -4.05
C ASP A 125 -1.97 15.38 -5.27
N THR A 126 -2.09 14.83 -6.50
CA THR A 126 -1.58 15.46 -7.73
C THR A 126 -2.65 15.63 -8.80
N ASP A 127 -2.38 16.45 -9.81
CA ASP A 127 -3.17 16.60 -11.02
C ASP A 127 -2.58 15.84 -12.23
N LEU A 128 -1.60 14.96 -12.01
CA LEU A 128 -1.05 14.07 -13.03
C LEU A 128 -2.17 13.30 -13.73
N THR A 129 -2.04 13.06 -15.02
CA THR A 129 -3.00 12.24 -15.77
C THR A 129 -3.05 10.81 -15.24
N ILE A 130 -4.14 10.11 -15.50
CA ILE A 130 -4.30 8.69 -15.11
C ILE A 130 -3.18 7.84 -15.70
N THR A 131 -2.72 8.17 -16.91
CA THR A 131 -1.64 7.47 -17.59
C THR A 131 -0.28 7.71 -16.92
N GLU A 132 0.04 8.95 -16.59
CA GLU A 132 1.27 9.30 -15.88
C GLU A 132 1.33 8.60 -14.51
N ILE A 133 0.21 8.60 -13.76
CA ILE A 133 0.13 7.91 -12.48
C ILE A 133 0.35 6.41 -12.62
N ALA A 134 -0.21 5.78 -13.67
CA ALA A 134 -0.02 4.35 -13.89
C ALA A 134 1.47 4.00 -14.01
N PHE A 135 2.19 4.73 -14.85
CA PHE A 135 3.64 4.47 -15.04
C PHE A 135 4.48 4.90 -13.85
N ALA A 136 4.20 6.07 -13.24
CA ALA A 136 4.90 6.53 -12.04
C ALA A 136 4.74 5.56 -10.85
N ALA A 137 3.62 4.84 -10.78
CA ALA A 137 3.37 3.85 -9.74
C ALA A 137 3.97 2.45 -10.06
N GLY A 138 4.70 2.29 -11.17
CA GLY A 138 5.36 1.04 -11.54
C GLY A 138 4.46 0.02 -12.24
N PHE A 139 3.36 0.45 -12.88
CA PHE A 139 2.53 -0.43 -13.69
C PHE A 139 3.07 -0.49 -15.13
N GLY A 140 3.16 -1.70 -15.68
CA GLY A 140 3.61 -1.91 -17.05
C GLY A 140 2.58 -1.49 -18.12
N SER A 141 1.33 -1.24 -17.75
CA SER A 141 0.29 -0.76 -18.66
C SER A 141 -0.90 -0.12 -17.94
N LEU A 142 -1.61 0.77 -18.64
CA LEU A 142 -2.84 1.37 -18.15
C LEU A 142 -3.94 0.32 -17.89
N ARG A 143 -3.98 -0.76 -18.68
CA ARG A 143 -4.90 -1.89 -18.48
C ARG A 143 -4.65 -2.59 -17.14
N GLN A 144 -3.39 -2.87 -16.83
CA GLN A 144 -2.99 -3.47 -15.56
C GLN A 144 -3.36 -2.54 -14.39
N PHE A 145 -3.06 -1.25 -14.49
CA PHE A 145 -3.41 -0.25 -13.49
C PHE A 145 -4.92 -0.21 -13.21
N ASN A 146 -5.75 -0.11 -14.26
CA ASN A 146 -7.21 -0.11 -14.13
C ASN A 146 -7.73 -1.39 -13.46
N ARG A 147 -7.18 -2.56 -13.80
CA ARG A 147 -7.54 -3.83 -13.20
C ARG A 147 -7.21 -3.84 -11.71
N VAL A 148 -5.98 -3.50 -11.35
CA VAL A 148 -5.51 -3.50 -9.95
C VAL A 148 -6.29 -2.49 -9.09
N CYS A 149 -6.63 -1.30 -9.61
CA CYS A 149 -7.48 -0.36 -8.89
C CYS A 149 -8.86 -0.95 -8.56
N ARG A 150 -9.47 -1.68 -9.52
CA ARG A 150 -10.75 -2.34 -9.27
C ARG A 150 -10.65 -3.47 -8.26
N GLU A 151 -9.56 -4.24 -8.28
CA GLU A 151 -9.32 -5.33 -7.34
C GLU A 151 -9.07 -4.80 -5.91
N VAL A 152 -8.22 -3.79 -5.75
CA VAL A 152 -7.78 -3.29 -4.44
C VAL A 152 -8.76 -2.29 -3.83
N PHE A 153 -9.34 -1.39 -4.63
CA PHE A 153 -10.22 -0.31 -4.14
C PHE A 153 -11.68 -0.48 -4.53
N LEU A 154 -12.01 -1.52 -5.29
CA LEU A 154 -13.34 -1.77 -5.86
C LEU A 154 -13.87 -0.58 -6.67
N ALA A 155 -12.98 0.20 -7.30
CA ALA A 155 -13.32 1.38 -8.08
C ALA A 155 -12.25 1.66 -9.16
N ALA A 156 -12.69 2.27 -10.27
CA ALA A 156 -11.80 2.72 -11.33
C ALA A 156 -11.00 3.96 -10.90
N PRO A 157 -9.78 4.20 -11.45
CA PRO A 157 -8.95 5.35 -11.10
C PRO A 157 -9.65 6.71 -11.20
N GLY A 158 -10.45 6.93 -12.24
CA GLY A 158 -11.23 8.18 -12.39
C GLY A 158 -12.26 8.39 -11.27
N VAL A 159 -12.94 7.31 -10.83
CA VAL A 159 -13.87 7.36 -9.69
C VAL A 159 -13.13 7.63 -8.39
N LEU A 160 -11.93 7.04 -8.23
CA LEU A 160 -11.08 7.28 -7.07
C LEU A 160 -10.62 8.74 -7.01
N ARG A 161 -10.23 9.32 -8.15
CA ARG A 161 -9.85 10.74 -8.25
C ARG A 161 -11.01 11.67 -7.90
N ALA A 162 -12.21 11.39 -8.39
CA ALA A 162 -13.39 12.19 -8.08
C ALA A 162 -13.74 12.22 -6.58
N LYS A 163 -13.31 11.20 -5.82
CA LYS A 163 -13.48 11.11 -4.36
C LYS A 163 -12.37 11.76 -3.55
N ARG A 164 -11.35 12.40 -4.19
CA ARG A 164 -10.31 13.13 -3.46
C ARG A 164 -10.93 14.29 -2.66
N ARG A 165 -10.36 14.57 -1.48
CA ARG A 165 -10.80 15.73 -0.69
C ARG A 165 -10.06 16.98 -1.16
N ARG A 166 -10.67 18.16 -1.07
CA ARG A 166 -9.99 19.44 -1.38
C ARG A 166 -8.69 19.62 -0.58
N ALA A 167 -8.70 19.23 0.69
CA ALA A 167 -7.52 19.31 1.56
C ALA A 167 -6.38 18.34 1.20
N ASP A 168 -6.60 17.38 0.29
CA ASP A 168 -5.56 16.45 -0.15
C ASP A 168 -4.76 17.00 -1.32
N ARG A 169 -5.32 17.95 -2.05
CA ARG A 169 -4.67 18.56 -3.22
C ARG A 169 -3.48 19.39 -2.74
N LEU A 170 -2.29 18.90 -3.04
CA LEU A 170 -1.06 19.62 -2.83
C LEU A 170 -0.86 20.52 -4.05
N VAL A 171 -1.37 21.74 -4.00
CA VAL A 171 -1.11 22.76 -5.02
C VAL A 171 0.16 23.48 -4.60
N ALA A 172 1.25 23.27 -5.34
CA ALA A 172 2.40 24.14 -5.29
C ALA A 172 2.72 24.59 -6.72
N ASP A 173 2.79 25.88 -6.93
CA ASP A 173 3.28 26.45 -8.18
C ASP A 173 4.74 26.00 -8.39
N GLY A 174 4.95 25.06 -9.32
CA GLY A 174 6.27 24.63 -9.78
C GLY A 174 7.01 23.60 -8.93
N GLY A 175 6.42 23.01 -7.90
CA GLY A 175 7.03 21.97 -7.06
C GLY A 175 6.13 20.75 -6.84
N LEU A 176 6.73 19.59 -6.54
CA LEU A 176 6.04 18.43 -5.97
C LEU A 176 6.06 18.57 -4.44
N PRO A 177 4.96 18.98 -3.79
CA PRO A 177 4.90 19.00 -2.34
C PRO A 177 4.88 17.56 -1.83
N LEU A 178 5.92 17.17 -1.11
CA LEU A 178 5.98 15.91 -0.39
C LEU A 178 5.36 16.10 0.99
N ARG A 179 4.26 15.41 1.26
CA ARG A 179 3.71 15.33 2.61
C ARG A 179 4.40 14.18 3.33
N LEU A 180 5.43 14.50 4.12
CA LEU A 180 6.03 13.54 5.05
C LEU A 180 5.07 13.32 6.21
N ALA A 181 4.63 12.08 6.43
CA ALA A 181 3.90 11.72 7.63
C ALA A 181 4.93 11.54 8.76
N PHE A 182 4.93 12.46 9.72
CA PHE A 182 5.67 12.27 10.97
C PHE A 182 4.75 11.55 11.96
N ASP A 183 5.20 10.41 12.43
CA ASP A 183 4.50 9.66 13.48
C ASP A 183 4.68 10.39 14.81
N GLY A 184 3.58 10.97 15.33
CA GLY A 184 3.40 11.40 16.73
C GLY A 184 4.40 12.39 17.39
N GLY A 185 5.45 12.82 16.74
CA GLY A 185 6.40 13.79 17.23
C GLY A 185 5.96 15.23 16.89
N ARG A 186 6.13 16.18 17.83
CA ARG A 186 5.94 17.62 17.57
C ARG A 186 6.66 18.01 16.29
N PRO A 187 6.10 18.90 15.45
CA PRO A 187 6.76 19.37 14.25
C PRO A 187 8.11 19.96 14.61
N GLY A 188 9.18 19.25 14.27
CA GLY A 188 10.52 19.79 14.29
C GLY A 188 10.57 20.96 13.30
N ARG A 189 11.27 22.04 13.65
CA ARG A 189 11.52 23.17 12.74
C ARG A 189 12.14 22.63 11.46
N PRO A 190 11.77 23.15 10.29
CA PRO A 190 12.43 22.78 9.05
C PRO A 190 13.92 23.11 9.19
N HIS A 191 14.77 22.10 9.08
CA HIS A 191 16.19 22.34 8.86
C HIS A 191 16.33 22.90 7.43
N GLU A 192 16.82 24.11 7.34
CA GLU A 192 17.31 24.68 6.10
C GLU A 192 18.41 23.77 5.57
N LEU A 193 18.14 23.12 4.43
CA LEU A 193 19.17 22.48 3.63
C LEU A 193 19.81 23.58 2.79
N LEU A 194 21.03 23.96 3.16
CA LEU A 194 21.98 24.67 2.32
C LEU A 194 22.49 23.76 1.20
#